data_c1af5df9217a57acc1a55e89399b535c
#
_entry.id   c1af5df9217a57acc1a55e89399b535c
#
_cell.length_a   1.000
_cell.length_b   1.000
_cell.length_c   1.000
_cell.angle_alpha   90.00
_cell.angle_beta   90.00
_cell.angle_gamma   90.00
#
_symmetry.space_group_name_H-M   'P 1'
#
loop_
_entity.id
_entity.type
_entity.pdbx_description
1 polymer ?
#
loop_
_entity_poly.entity_id
_entity_poly.type
_entity_poly.pdbx_seq_one_letter_code
_entity_poly.pdbx_strand_id
1 'polypeptide(L)'
;MTDWTPPSPDEGWMPDLLGPDYATRTLPLAPDDEGEVVATLVRHRPPSDEPALPARVVLYLHGWNDYFFQTTLAEYWHSQHVAFYALDLRKYGRSLRPHQTPNYTDDLAVYDEEIDAAIALIRATHGSVARIMLMAHSTGGLIAALWARRHPDDATALVLNSPWLELAGASFARSVTTPVVATLARTQPKNPMPNIDPGHYA
;
A
#
# COMPACT_ATOMS: atom_id res chain seq x y z
N MET A 1 11.62 1.58 20.02
CA MET A 1 11.66 0.32 19.27
C MET A 1 10.64 -0.58 19.93
N THR A 2 9.44 -0.68 19.35
CA THR A 2 8.45 -1.65 19.79
C THR A 2 8.94 -3.03 19.35
N ASP A 3 8.98 -3.95 20.30
CA ASP A 3 9.39 -5.36 20.12
C ASP A 3 8.28 -6.07 19.31
N TRP A 4 8.18 -5.76 18.01
CA TRP A 4 7.23 -6.40 17.13
C TRP A 4 7.76 -7.77 16.72
N THR A 5 7.22 -8.81 17.34
CA THR A 5 7.44 -10.19 16.91
C THR A 5 6.38 -10.53 15.86
N PRO A 6 6.74 -10.87 14.63
CA PRO A 6 5.75 -11.27 13.63
C PRO A 6 4.98 -12.48 14.15
N PRO A 7 3.64 -12.41 14.17
CA PRO A 7 2.81 -13.56 14.50
C PRO A 7 3.00 -14.67 13.45
N SER A 8 2.62 -15.90 13.81
CA SER A 8 2.70 -17.06 12.89
C SER A 8 2.18 -16.70 11.48
N PRO A 9 2.88 -17.11 10.41
CA PRO A 9 2.50 -16.77 9.02
C PRO A 9 1.07 -17.14 8.64
N ASP A 10 0.51 -18.17 9.26
CA ASP A 10 -0.84 -18.67 8.96
C ASP A 10 -1.91 -18.14 9.92
N GLU A 11 -1.52 -17.47 10.99
CA GLU A 11 -2.45 -16.94 11.99
C GLU A 11 -2.98 -15.56 11.60
N GLY A 12 -4.25 -15.27 11.94
CA GLY A 12 -4.84 -13.94 11.78
C GLY A 12 -5.31 -13.57 10.37
N TRP A 13 -5.34 -14.52 9.44
CA TRP A 13 -5.95 -14.32 8.13
C TRP A 13 -7.45 -14.56 8.17
N MET A 14 -8.21 -13.63 7.60
CA MET A 14 -9.66 -13.69 7.49
C MET A 14 -10.08 -13.71 6.02
N PRO A 15 -11.22 -14.34 5.67
CA PRO A 15 -11.76 -14.25 4.30
C PRO A 15 -11.92 -12.80 3.84
N ASP A 16 -11.66 -12.54 2.56
CA ASP A 16 -11.82 -11.22 1.95
C ASP A 16 -13.10 -11.13 1.11
N LEU A 17 -13.57 -9.90 0.88
CA LEU A 17 -14.73 -9.61 0.02
C LEU A 17 -14.52 -9.98 -1.45
N LEU A 18 -13.27 -10.11 -1.90
CA LEU A 18 -12.92 -10.48 -3.27
C LEU A 18 -13.18 -11.96 -3.60
N GLY A 19 -13.54 -12.75 -2.61
CA GLY A 19 -13.91 -14.16 -2.79
C GLY A 19 -13.00 -15.16 -2.10
N PRO A 20 -13.22 -16.47 -2.30
CA PRO A 20 -12.58 -17.54 -1.52
C PRO A 20 -11.07 -17.64 -1.72
N ASP A 21 -10.56 -17.12 -2.82
CA ASP A 21 -9.13 -17.14 -3.15
C ASP A 21 -8.36 -15.99 -2.51
N TYR A 22 -9.05 -15.13 -1.76
CA TYR A 22 -8.48 -13.95 -1.12
C TYR A 22 -8.65 -14.01 0.39
N ALA A 23 -7.62 -13.57 1.08
CA ALA A 23 -7.66 -13.39 2.53
C ALA A 23 -6.98 -12.09 2.92
N THR A 24 -7.44 -11.51 4.03
CA THR A 24 -6.90 -10.27 4.58
C THR A 24 -6.31 -10.50 5.96
N ARG A 25 -5.30 -9.69 6.27
CA ARG A 25 -4.73 -9.61 7.60
C ARG A 25 -4.53 -8.16 8.01
N THR A 26 -5.06 -7.81 9.18
CA THR A 26 -4.85 -6.49 9.76
C THR A 26 -3.45 -6.41 10.37
N LEU A 27 -2.72 -5.35 10.04
CA LEU A 27 -1.41 -5.00 10.57
C LEU A 27 -1.59 -3.81 11.52
N PRO A 28 -1.46 -3.98 12.84
CA PRO A 28 -1.48 -2.87 13.78
C PRO A 28 -0.29 -1.95 13.54
N LEU A 29 -0.51 -0.64 13.58
CA LEU A 29 0.49 0.41 13.37
C LEU A 29 0.52 1.35 14.59
N ALA A 30 1.55 2.19 14.66
CA ALA A 30 1.60 3.23 15.65
C ALA A 30 0.38 4.16 15.53
N PRO A 31 -0.31 4.47 16.64
CA PRO A 31 -1.45 5.38 16.61
C PRO A 31 -1.01 6.80 16.23
N ASP A 32 -1.90 7.56 15.62
CA ASP A 32 -1.71 8.97 15.33
C ASP A 32 -2.66 9.86 16.17
N ASP A 33 -2.81 11.13 15.78
CA ASP A 33 -3.68 12.08 16.46
C ASP A 33 -5.19 11.76 16.34
N GLU A 34 -5.55 10.85 15.43
CA GLU A 34 -6.92 10.34 15.27
C GLU A 34 -7.15 9.00 15.98
N GLY A 35 -6.15 8.47 16.67
CA GLY A 35 -6.25 7.26 17.47
C GLY A 35 -5.59 6.03 16.84
N GLU A 36 -6.23 4.87 16.94
CA GLU A 36 -5.70 3.60 16.43
C GLU A 36 -5.60 3.62 14.91
N VAL A 37 -4.45 3.18 14.40
CA VAL A 37 -4.14 3.08 12.98
C VAL A 37 -3.79 1.64 12.61
N VAL A 38 -4.25 1.22 11.44
CA VAL A 38 -3.90 -0.10 10.88
C VAL A 38 -3.63 0.01 9.39
N ALA A 39 -2.90 -0.96 8.85
CA ALA A 39 -2.90 -1.32 7.45
C ALA A 39 -3.57 -2.69 7.26
N THR A 40 -3.92 -3.04 6.01
CA THR A 40 -4.50 -4.34 5.70
C THR A 40 -3.74 -4.99 4.57
N LEU A 41 -3.11 -6.12 4.86
CA LEU A 41 -2.47 -6.93 3.85
C LEU A 41 -3.48 -7.91 3.27
N VAL A 42 -3.64 -7.90 1.95
CA VAL A 42 -4.44 -8.85 1.18
C VAL A 42 -3.51 -9.86 0.55
N ARG A 43 -3.82 -11.14 0.60
CA ARG A 43 -3.14 -12.18 -0.16
C ARG A 43 -4.08 -12.85 -1.14
N HIS A 44 -3.57 -13.19 -2.32
CA HIS A 44 -4.22 -14.10 -3.26
C HIS A 44 -3.61 -15.48 -3.08
N ARG A 45 -4.44 -16.46 -2.72
CA ARG A 45 -4.03 -17.84 -2.50
C ARG A 45 -5.14 -18.79 -2.94
N PRO A 46 -5.35 -18.95 -4.25
CA PRO A 46 -6.30 -19.94 -4.75
C PRO A 46 -5.86 -21.35 -4.34
N PRO A 47 -6.79 -22.28 -4.23
CA PRO A 47 -6.48 -23.69 -4.04
C PRO A 47 -5.52 -24.15 -5.14
N SER A 48 -4.39 -24.71 -4.77
CA SER A 48 -3.44 -25.28 -5.72
C SER A 48 -2.94 -26.61 -5.18
N ASP A 49 -2.64 -27.54 -6.09
CA ASP A 49 -2.00 -28.81 -5.77
C ASP A 49 -0.47 -28.65 -5.60
N GLU A 50 0.07 -27.43 -5.73
CA GLU A 50 1.49 -27.16 -5.61
C GLU A 50 1.91 -27.09 -4.13
N PRO A 51 2.83 -27.97 -3.70
CA PRO A 51 3.18 -28.07 -2.29
C PRO A 51 4.12 -26.95 -1.80
N ALA A 52 4.71 -26.17 -2.69
CA ALA A 52 5.72 -25.17 -2.34
C ALA A 52 5.22 -23.75 -2.59
N LEU A 53 5.44 -22.87 -1.60
CA LEU A 53 5.20 -21.45 -1.75
C LEU A 53 6.23 -20.84 -2.75
N PRO A 54 5.78 -19.98 -3.68
CA PRO A 54 6.71 -19.31 -4.61
C PRO A 54 7.76 -18.50 -3.86
N ALA A 55 9.02 -18.59 -4.30
CA ALA A 55 10.11 -17.76 -3.75
C ALA A 55 10.11 -16.32 -4.32
N ARG A 56 9.27 -16.05 -5.32
CA ARG A 56 9.06 -14.73 -5.92
C ARG A 56 7.73 -14.17 -5.46
N VAL A 57 7.74 -12.94 -5.03
CA VAL A 57 6.57 -12.28 -4.44
C VAL A 57 6.40 -10.89 -5.05
N VAL A 58 5.18 -10.52 -5.36
CA VAL A 58 4.78 -9.15 -5.64
C VAL A 58 4.04 -8.60 -4.42
N LEU A 59 4.46 -7.42 -3.97
CA LEU A 59 3.69 -6.58 -3.06
C LEU A 59 3.19 -5.36 -3.83
N TYR A 60 1.87 -5.26 -3.99
CA TYR A 60 1.21 -4.17 -4.72
C TYR A 60 0.78 -3.04 -3.78
N LEU A 61 1.05 -1.80 -4.18
CA LEU A 61 0.60 -0.57 -3.53
C LEU A 61 -0.33 0.20 -4.46
N HIS A 62 -1.52 0.52 -3.97
CA HIS A 62 -2.56 1.24 -4.70
C HIS A 62 -2.28 2.75 -4.81
N GLY A 63 -3.12 3.47 -5.57
CA GLY A 63 -3.08 4.91 -5.73
C GLY A 63 -3.85 5.70 -4.65
N TRP A 64 -3.93 7.03 -4.84
CA TRP A 64 -4.72 7.91 -3.98
C TRP A 64 -6.21 7.68 -4.19
N ASN A 65 -6.98 7.69 -3.10
CA ASN A 65 -8.42 7.39 -3.08
C ASN A 65 -8.78 6.03 -3.71
N ASP A 66 -7.90 5.06 -3.50
CA ASP A 66 -7.96 3.72 -4.09
C ASP A 66 -7.70 2.67 -3.01
N TYR A 67 -7.84 1.40 -3.34
CA TYR A 67 -7.51 0.22 -2.54
C TYR A 67 -7.39 -0.98 -3.47
N PHE A 68 -6.98 -2.15 -2.96
CA PHE A 68 -6.85 -3.30 -3.83
C PHE A 68 -8.20 -3.97 -4.14
N PHE A 69 -8.54 -4.05 -5.44
CA PHE A 69 -9.67 -4.78 -6.02
C PHE A 69 -9.36 -5.42 -7.38
N GLN A 70 -8.16 -5.25 -7.92
CA GLN A 70 -7.75 -5.66 -9.26
C GLN A 70 -7.43 -7.18 -9.29
N THR A 71 -8.44 -8.03 -9.20
CA THR A 71 -8.28 -9.51 -9.13
C THR A 71 -7.52 -10.08 -10.32
N THR A 72 -7.74 -9.56 -11.53
CA THR A 72 -7.03 -9.99 -12.74
C THR A 72 -5.52 -9.79 -12.64
N LEU A 73 -5.07 -8.77 -11.90
CA LEU A 73 -3.64 -8.56 -11.64
C LEU A 73 -3.06 -9.67 -10.76
N ALA A 74 -3.77 -10.04 -9.71
CA ALA A 74 -3.37 -11.12 -8.81
C ALA A 74 -3.35 -12.47 -9.52
N GLU A 75 -4.38 -12.76 -10.32
CA GLU A 75 -4.49 -13.97 -11.15
C GLU A 75 -3.36 -14.05 -12.17
N TYR A 76 -3.01 -12.94 -12.82
CA TYR A 76 -1.88 -12.89 -13.73
C TYR A 76 -0.57 -13.30 -13.05
N TRP A 77 -0.25 -12.69 -11.90
CA TRP A 77 0.98 -13.02 -11.18
C TRP A 77 0.98 -14.46 -10.68
N HIS A 78 -0.16 -14.97 -10.22
CA HIS A 78 -0.31 -16.37 -9.86
C HIS A 78 -0.01 -17.29 -11.05
N SER A 79 -0.52 -16.98 -12.25
CA SER A 79 -0.23 -17.75 -13.47
C SER A 79 1.26 -17.78 -13.86
N GLN A 80 2.04 -16.81 -13.34
CA GLN A 80 3.50 -16.74 -13.51
C GLN A 80 4.28 -17.41 -12.37
N HIS A 81 3.60 -18.18 -11.49
CA HIS A 81 4.18 -18.79 -10.28
C HIS A 81 4.87 -17.74 -9.38
N VAL A 82 4.19 -16.61 -9.19
CA VAL A 82 4.59 -15.52 -8.29
C VAL A 82 3.50 -15.33 -7.26
N ALA A 83 3.85 -15.33 -5.98
CA ALA A 83 2.91 -15.01 -4.92
C ALA A 83 2.50 -13.54 -5.01
N PHE A 84 1.22 -13.26 -4.82
CA PHE A 84 0.69 -11.92 -4.90
C PHE A 84 0.12 -11.47 -3.57
N TYR A 85 0.58 -10.29 -3.15
CA TYR A 85 0.07 -9.55 -2.01
C TYR A 85 -0.25 -8.13 -2.43
N ALA A 86 -1.24 -7.52 -1.77
CA ALA A 86 -1.55 -6.10 -1.91
C ALA A 86 -1.71 -5.48 -0.53
N LEU A 87 -1.28 -4.24 -0.37
CA LEU A 87 -1.37 -3.50 0.88
C LEU A 87 -2.34 -2.35 0.72
N ASP A 88 -3.49 -2.42 1.42
CA ASP A 88 -4.32 -1.25 1.64
C ASP A 88 -3.64 -0.41 2.73
N LEU A 89 -3.10 0.74 2.33
CA LEU A 89 -2.36 1.64 3.20
C LEU A 89 -3.26 2.19 4.32
N ARG A 90 -2.65 2.73 5.40
CA ARG A 90 -3.38 3.39 6.48
C ARG A 90 -4.38 4.40 5.97
N LYS A 91 -5.61 4.41 6.52
CA LYS A 91 -6.72 5.31 6.18
C LYS A 91 -7.24 5.17 4.74
N TYR A 92 -6.97 4.01 4.09
CA TYR A 92 -7.51 3.65 2.78
C TYR A 92 -8.27 2.33 2.85
N GLY A 93 -9.25 2.15 1.98
CA GLY A 93 -9.95 0.90 1.76
C GLY A 93 -10.31 0.15 3.05
N ARG A 94 -9.80 -1.09 3.19
CA ARG A 94 -10.03 -1.95 4.37
C ARG A 94 -9.38 -1.42 5.65
N SER A 95 -8.42 -0.52 5.52
CA SER A 95 -7.66 0.05 6.63
C SER A 95 -8.32 1.28 7.25
N LEU A 96 -9.25 1.92 6.53
CA LEU A 96 -9.93 3.13 7.00
C LEU A 96 -10.88 2.81 8.17
N ARG A 97 -10.83 3.62 9.22
CA ARG A 97 -11.74 3.56 10.37
C ARG A 97 -12.74 4.72 10.34
N PRO A 98 -13.98 4.54 10.87
CA PRO A 98 -15.05 5.53 10.77
C PRO A 98 -14.73 6.93 11.34
N HIS A 99 -13.78 7.00 12.27
CA HIS A 99 -13.39 8.26 12.94
C HIS A 99 -12.21 8.97 12.26
N GLN A 100 -11.59 8.35 11.26
CA GLN A 100 -10.40 8.87 10.60
C GLN A 100 -10.74 9.76 9.42
N THR A 101 -9.85 10.71 9.14
CA THR A 101 -9.85 11.49 7.90
C THR A 101 -9.30 10.61 6.76
N PRO A 102 -10.15 10.27 5.74
CA PRO A 102 -9.71 9.38 4.66
C PRO A 102 -8.46 9.90 3.93
N ASN A 103 -7.55 9.00 3.63
CA ASN A 103 -6.35 9.24 2.81
C ASN A 103 -5.38 10.31 3.36
N TYR A 104 -5.59 10.78 4.60
CA TYR A 104 -4.80 11.84 5.18
C TYR A 104 -3.49 11.32 5.78
N THR A 105 -2.41 11.98 5.44
CA THR A 105 -1.12 11.94 6.14
C THR A 105 -0.41 13.28 5.98
N ASP A 106 0.40 13.66 6.93
CA ASP A 106 1.27 14.85 6.89
C ASP A 106 2.71 14.53 6.47
N ASP A 107 3.10 13.24 6.52
CA ASP A 107 4.41 12.77 6.12
C ASP A 107 4.31 11.43 5.37
N LEU A 108 4.85 11.37 4.16
CA LEU A 108 4.88 10.11 3.38
C LEU A 108 5.84 9.06 3.97
N ALA A 109 6.74 9.45 4.87
CA ALA A 109 7.64 8.50 5.51
C ALA A 109 6.91 7.56 6.50
N VAL A 110 5.71 7.93 6.96
CA VAL A 110 4.91 7.06 7.85
C VAL A 110 4.51 5.74 7.18
N TYR A 111 4.42 5.73 5.84
CA TYR A 111 4.09 4.51 5.09
C TYR A 111 5.19 3.45 5.12
N ASP A 112 6.40 3.80 5.57
CA ASP A 112 7.48 2.82 5.74
C ASP A 112 7.09 1.75 6.76
N GLU A 113 6.37 2.13 7.81
CA GLU A 113 5.96 1.22 8.89
C GLU A 113 5.11 0.05 8.35
N GLU A 114 4.09 0.34 7.54
CA GLU A 114 3.22 -0.72 7.01
C GLU A 114 3.86 -1.52 5.88
N ILE A 115 4.72 -0.90 5.07
CA ILE A 115 5.46 -1.62 4.02
C ILE A 115 6.45 -2.58 4.68
N ASP A 116 7.17 -2.14 5.70
CA ASP A 116 8.11 -2.98 6.45
C ASP A 116 7.39 -4.13 7.17
N ALA A 117 6.24 -3.85 7.80
CA ALA A 117 5.41 -4.87 8.44
C ALA A 117 4.91 -5.92 7.43
N ALA A 118 4.45 -5.48 6.26
CA ALA A 118 4.02 -6.38 5.19
C ALA A 118 5.18 -7.24 4.68
N ILE A 119 6.36 -6.65 4.42
CA ILE A 119 7.56 -7.36 3.97
C ILE A 119 8.03 -8.37 5.02
N ALA A 120 8.04 -8.00 6.30
CA ALA A 120 8.41 -8.90 7.38
C ALA A 120 7.49 -10.13 7.42
N LEU A 121 6.17 -9.93 7.28
CA LEU A 121 5.20 -11.02 7.23
C LEU A 121 5.37 -11.91 5.99
N ILE A 122 5.61 -11.30 4.83
CA ILE A 122 5.90 -12.01 3.58
C ILE A 122 7.16 -12.87 3.73
N ARG A 123 8.23 -12.33 4.32
CA ARG A 123 9.47 -13.07 4.58
C ARG A 123 9.28 -14.19 5.60
N ALA A 124 8.44 -13.99 6.60
CA ALA A 124 8.09 -15.07 7.54
C ALA A 124 7.33 -16.22 6.86
N THR A 125 6.53 -15.90 5.82
CA THR A 125 5.74 -16.88 5.06
C THR A 125 6.58 -17.62 4.00
N HIS A 126 7.39 -16.89 3.22
CA HIS A 126 8.09 -17.39 2.02
C HIS A 126 9.60 -17.66 2.26
N GLY A 127 10.08 -17.36 3.46
CA GLY A 127 11.50 -17.44 3.82
C GLY A 127 12.25 -16.11 3.60
N SER A 128 13.33 -15.93 4.35
CA SER A 128 14.13 -14.69 4.33
C SER A 128 14.79 -14.38 2.99
N VAL A 129 14.94 -15.38 2.12
CA VAL A 129 15.53 -15.24 0.77
C VAL A 129 14.49 -14.96 -0.32
N ALA A 130 13.22 -14.77 0.05
CA ALA A 130 12.16 -14.45 -0.90
C ALA A 130 12.51 -13.16 -1.68
N ARG A 131 12.33 -13.24 -3.01
CA ARG A 131 12.54 -12.09 -3.90
C ARG A 131 11.26 -11.27 -3.95
N ILE A 132 11.26 -10.14 -3.26
CA ILE A 132 10.10 -9.25 -3.19
C ILE A 132 10.25 -8.14 -4.23
N MET A 133 9.26 -8.02 -5.09
CA MET A 133 9.10 -6.93 -6.04
C MET A 133 7.97 -6.03 -5.56
N LEU A 134 8.25 -4.74 -5.43
CA LEU A 134 7.19 -3.74 -5.23
C LEU A 134 6.59 -3.37 -6.58
N MET A 135 5.27 -3.50 -6.70
CA MET A 135 4.50 -3.00 -7.83
C MET A 135 3.55 -1.91 -7.33
N ALA A 136 3.56 -0.74 -7.96
CA ALA A 136 2.83 0.38 -7.42
C ALA A 136 2.18 1.25 -8.49
N HIS A 137 1.00 1.79 -8.19
CA HIS A 137 0.22 2.65 -9.07
C HIS A 137 0.12 4.08 -8.54
N SER A 138 0.23 5.07 -9.41
CA SER A 138 -0.02 6.50 -9.12
C SER A 138 0.74 7.01 -7.89
N THR A 139 0.06 7.50 -6.83
CA THR A 139 0.68 7.92 -5.56
C THR A 139 1.38 6.78 -4.84
N GLY A 140 0.88 5.55 -4.94
CA GLY A 140 1.61 4.38 -4.45
C GLY A 140 2.98 4.25 -5.09
N GLY A 141 3.13 4.66 -6.38
CA GLY A 141 4.42 4.72 -7.06
C GLY A 141 5.40 5.72 -6.44
N LEU A 142 4.93 6.89 -6.00
CA LEU A 142 5.73 7.84 -5.26
C LEU A 142 6.15 7.26 -3.90
N ILE A 143 5.22 6.68 -3.15
CA ILE A 143 5.47 6.06 -1.85
C ILE A 143 6.51 4.93 -1.99
N ALA A 144 6.32 4.01 -2.95
CA ALA A 144 7.24 2.92 -3.21
C ALA A 144 8.65 3.39 -3.60
N ALA A 145 8.76 4.45 -4.41
CA ALA A 145 10.04 5.02 -4.80
C ALA A 145 10.78 5.67 -3.61
N LEU A 146 10.05 6.40 -2.76
CA LEU A 146 10.60 7.00 -1.55
C LEU A 146 11.03 5.93 -0.54
N TRP A 147 10.22 4.89 -0.34
CA TRP A 147 10.56 3.76 0.51
C TRP A 147 11.80 3.01 -0.01
N ALA A 148 11.83 2.64 -1.29
CA ALA A 148 12.96 1.92 -1.88
C ALA A 148 14.28 2.72 -1.80
N ARG A 149 14.21 4.04 -1.85
CA ARG A 149 15.40 4.91 -1.62
C ARG A 149 15.93 4.78 -0.19
N ARG A 150 15.05 4.63 0.81
CA ARG A 150 15.44 4.47 2.23
C ARG A 150 15.84 3.03 2.56
N HIS A 151 15.32 2.03 1.80
CA HIS A 151 15.50 0.59 1.99
C HIS A 151 16.05 -0.09 0.73
N PRO A 152 17.26 0.23 0.28
CA PRO A 152 17.78 -0.16 -1.04
C PRO A 152 17.95 -1.68 -1.22
N ASP A 153 18.07 -2.43 -0.13
CA ASP A 153 18.34 -3.88 -0.16
C ASP A 153 17.09 -4.73 0.12
N ASP A 154 15.94 -4.11 0.42
CA ASP A 154 14.75 -4.83 0.89
C ASP A 154 13.83 -5.30 -0.23
N ALA A 155 13.87 -4.66 -1.40
CA ALA A 155 13.17 -5.10 -2.60
C ALA A 155 14.13 -5.42 -3.73
N THR A 156 13.81 -6.49 -4.49
CA THR A 156 14.65 -6.91 -5.62
C THR A 156 14.32 -6.16 -6.91
N ALA A 157 13.15 -5.57 -7.01
CA ALA A 157 12.70 -4.79 -8.16
C ALA A 157 11.57 -3.83 -7.77
N LEU A 158 11.42 -2.78 -8.56
CA LEU A 158 10.35 -1.80 -8.46
C LEU A 158 9.66 -1.68 -9.82
N VAL A 159 8.35 -1.91 -9.87
CA VAL A 159 7.50 -1.74 -11.06
C VAL A 159 6.53 -0.61 -10.80
N LEU A 160 6.67 0.47 -11.56
CA LEU A 160 5.87 1.67 -11.41
C LEU A 160 4.90 1.82 -12.58
N ASN A 161 3.60 1.81 -12.28
CA ASN A 161 2.54 2.09 -13.22
C ASN A 161 2.02 3.51 -13.01
N SER A 162 2.27 4.39 -13.99
CA SER A 162 1.85 5.79 -13.94
C SER A 162 2.18 6.50 -12.62
N PRO A 163 3.43 6.42 -12.12
CA PRO A 163 3.77 6.95 -10.80
C PRO A 163 3.57 8.45 -10.74
N TRP A 164 2.98 8.93 -9.64
CA TRP A 164 2.77 10.36 -9.45
C TRP A 164 4.02 11.02 -8.87
N LEU A 165 5.04 11.21 -9.70
CA LEU A 165 6.32 11.80 -9.28
C LEU A 165 6.36 13.32 -9.45
N GLU A 166 5.43 13.88 -10.23
CA GLU A 166 5.34 15.32 -10.48
C GLU A 166 3.88 15.73 -10.75
N LEU A 167 3.51 16.93 -10.29
CA LEU A 167 2.21 17.53 -10.62
C LEU A 167 2.17 17.87 -12.12
N ALA A 168 1.16 17.35 -12.83
CA ALA A 168 0.88 17.73 -14.19
C ALA A 168 0.46 19.21 -14.28
N GLY A 169 0.96 19.93 -15.27
CA GLY A 169 0.59 21.34 -15.51
C GLY A 169 1.77 22.20 -15.96
N ALA A 170 1.46 23.38 -16.51
CA ALA A 170 2.47 24.34 -16.91
C ALA A 170 3.25 24.85 -15.69
N SER A 171 4.57 25.02 -15.82
CA SER A 171 5.46 25.46 -14.74
C SER A 171 4.99 26.74 -14.07
N PHE A 172 4.36 27.65 -14.83
CA PHE A 172 3.78 28.88 -14.31
C PHE A 172 2.56 28.62 -13.40
N ALA A 173 1.64 27.73 -13.79
CA ALA A 173 0.49 27.38 -12.96
C ALA A 173 0.95 26.75 -11.63
N ARG A 174 1.97 25.88 -11.66
CA ARG A 174 2.57 25.30 -10.44
C ARG A 174 3.17 26.35 -9.52
N SER A 175 3.87 27.35 -10.06
CA SER A 175 4.51 28.40 -9.23
C SER A 175 3.50 29.27 -8.48
N VAL A 176 2.27 29.41 -9.00
CA VAL A 176 1.21 30.20 -8.35
C VAL A 176 0.35 29.34 -7.43
N THR A 177 0.01 28.12 -7.82
CA THR A 177 -0.88 27.25 -7.04
C THR A 177 -0.18 26.59 -5.85
N THR A 178 1.09 26.22 -5.97
CA THR A 178 1.83 25.55 -4.91
C THR A 178 1.87 26.34 -3.59
N PRO A 179 2.15 27.66 -3.55
CA PRO A 179 2.14 28.42 -2.31
C PRO A 179 0.75 28.48 -1.66
N VAL A 180 -0.32 28.57 -2.46
CA VAL A 180 -1.70 28.61 -1.95
C VAL A 180 -2.06 27.26 -1.34
N VAL A 181 -1.81 26.16 -2.06
CA VAL A 181 -2.04 24.81 -1.55
C VAL A 181 -1.20 24.53 -0.31
N ALA A 182 0.07 24.93 -0.29
CA ALA A 182 0.93 24.79 0.88
C ALA A 182 0.43 25.58 2.10
N THR A 183 -0.15 26.75 1.89
CA THR A 183 -0.74 27.55 2.98
C THR A 183 -2.01 26.89 3.51
N LEU A 184 -2.90 26.42 2.63
CA LEU A 184 -4.10 25.67 3.02
C LEU A 184 -3.75 24.38 3.76
N ALA A 185 -2.78 23.62 3.27
CA ALA A 185 -2.31 22.41 3.92
C ALA A 185 -1.74 22.66 5.33
N ARG A 186 -1.13 23.83 5.57
CA ARG A 186 -0.62 24.19 6.90
C ARG A 186 -1.70 24.68 7.86
N THR A 187 -2.73 25.36 7.37
CA THR A 187 -3.76 25.98 8.20
C THR A 187 -4.98 25.10 8.39
N GLN A 188 -5.29 24.26 7.42
CA GLN A 188 -6.47 23.38 7.40
C GLN A 188 -6.13 22.02 6.76
N PRO A 189 -5.19 21.26 7.34
CA PRO A 189 -4.62 20.07 6.69
C PRO A 189 -5.63 18.97 6.43
N LYS A 190 -6.68 18.88 7.23
CA LYS A 190 -7.72 17.83 7.13
C LYS A 190 -8.97 18.26 6.36
N ASN A 191 -9.03 19.51 5.88
CA ASN A 191 -10.16 19.93 5.05
C ASN A 191 -10.07 19.31 3.65
N PRO A 192 -11.17 18.72 3.16
CA PRO A 192 -11.20 18.22 1.80
C PRO A 192 -10.95 19.37 0.82
N MET A 193 -10.06 19.13 -0.15
CA MET A 193 -9.86 20.11 -1.23
C MET A 193 -11.15 20.25 -2.03
N PRO A 194 -11.65 21.49 -2.27
CA PRO A 194 -12.86 21.66 -3.05
C PRO A 194 -12.63 21.13 -4.47
N ASN A 195 -13.43 20.13 -4.85
CA ASN A 195 -13.59 19.59 -6.20
C ASN A 195 -12.30 19.45 -7.04
N ILE A 196 -11.37 18.62 -6.60
CA ILE A 196 -10.58 17.85 -7.53
C ILE A 196 -11.28 16.49 -7.64
N ASP A 197 -12.45 16.51 -8.24
CA ASP A 197 -13.07 15.29 -8.75
C ASP A 197 -12.29 14.90 -10.02
N PRO A 198 -11.50 13.83 -10.01
CA PRO A 198 -10.83 13.36 -11.22
C PRO A 198 -11.81 12.77 -12.24
N GLY A 199 -13.11 12.70 -11.92
CA GLY A 199 -14.23 12.47 -12.85
C GLY A 199 -14.19 11.24 -13.76
N HIS A 200 -13.24 10.34 -13.58
CA HIS A 200 -12.96 9.29 -14.57
C HIS A 200 -12.70 7.88 -14.00
N TYR A 201 -13.11 7.62 -12.77
CA TYR A 201 -13.17 6.25 -12.24
C TYR A 201 -14.65 5.85 -12.08
N ALA A 202 -15.34 5.64 -13.18
CA ALA A 202 -16.60 4.94 -13.27
C ALA A 202 -16.42 3.66 -14.08
#